data_db30e4e94768328b73530bf91d60def6
#
_entry.id   db30e4e94768328b73530bf91d60def6
#
_cell.length_a   1.000
_cell.length_b   1.000
_cell.length_c   1.000
_cell.angle_alpha   90.00
_cell.angle_beta   90.00
_cell.angle_gamma   90.00
#
_symmetry.space_group_name_H-M   'P 1'
#
loop_
_entity.id
_entity.type
_entity.pdbx_description
1 polymer ?
#
loop_
_entity_poly.entity_id
_entity_poly.type
_entity_poly.pdbx_seq_one_letter_code
_entity_poly.pdbx_strand_id
1 'polypeptide(L)'
;MLTVKIFTFNPAAENTYILFNELKEAIIIDPGCYFAEEKQKVKDFIENNGFQLVQLINTHCHLDHVFGNKWVYETFGLELFLHPNEEQVLNFAPQSAKIWGLPFDNYEGPLHFLDNNDIIKLGDDELKVLLAPGHSPGSICFYNEKQKFVIGGDVLFRESIGRTDLPGGNHSALLESIRQQLFLLPDDVTVYPGHGESTTIGYEKKYNPFLKNGSFFS
;
A
#
# COMPACT_ATOMS: atom_id res chain seq x y z
N MET A 1 8.78 -3.63 -18.63
CA MET A 1 8.81 -2.53 -17.64
C MET A 1 7.43 -2.35 -17.05
N LEU A 2 7.35 -2.01 -15.73
CA LEU A 2 6.08 -1.71 -15.05
C LEU A 2 5.64 -0.27 -15.29
N THR A 3 4.36 -0.10 -15.52
CA THR A 3 3.70 1.21 -15.48
C THR A 3 2.87 1.30 -14.21
N VAL A 4 2.94 2.45 -13.53
CA VAL A 4 2.18 2.72 -12.31
C VAL A 4 0.96 3.57 -12.66
N LYS A 5 -0.23 3.06 -12.41
CA LYS A 5 -1.49 3.82 -12.47
C LYS A 5 -1.99 4.05 -11.05
N ILE A 6 -2.34 5.28 -10.75
CA ILE A 6 -2.86 5.70 -9.46
C ILE A 6 -4.32 6.08 -9.62
N PHE A 7 -5.15 5.64 -8.69
CA PHE A 7 -6.49 6.15 -8.46
C PHE A 7 -6.56 6.66 -7.02
N THR A 8 -7.23 7.77 -6.80
CA THR A 8 -7.49 8.26 -5.44
C THR A 8 -8.96 8.04 -5.15
N PHE A 9 -9.27 7.27 -4.10
CA PHE A 9 -10.59 6.78 -3.79
C PHE A 9 -10.99 7.06 -2.34
N ASN A 10 -12.25 6.77 -2.04
CA ASN A 10 -12.91 6.81 -0.74
C ASN A 10 -12.83 8.17 0.00
N PRO A 11 -13.53 8.34 1.13
CA PRO A 11 -13.52 9.61 1.88
C PRO A 11 -12.16 9.98 2.50
N ALA A 12 -11.24 9.01 2.64
CA ALA A 12 -9.89 9.28 3.14
C ALA A 12 -8.92 9.73 2.04
N ALA A 13 -9.33 9.72 0.77
CA ALA A 13 -8.48 10.02 -0.38
C ALA A 13 -7.25 9.10 -0.46
N GLU A 14 -7.49 7.80 -0.26
CA GLU A 14 -6.47 6.74 -0.39
C GLU A 14 -6.04 6.55 -1.83
N ASN A 15 -4.78 6.20 -2.06
CA ASN A 15 -4.18 5.92 -3.35
C ASN A 15 -4.14 4.41 -3.64
N THR A 16 -5.09 3.93 -4.42
CA THR A 16 -5.09 2.59 -5.00
C THR A 16 -4.13 2.52 -6.18
N TYR A 17 -3.26 1.52 -6.23
CA TYR A 17 -2.27 1.34 -7.29
C TYR A 17 -2.61 0.16 -8.20
N ILE A 18 -2.47 0.35 -9.52
CA ILE A 18 -2.42 -0.73 -10.48
C ILE A 18 -1.06 -0.69 -11.17
N LEU A 19 -0.27 -1.74 -10.97
CA LEU A 19 0.99 -1.94 -11.66
C LEU A 19 0.75 -2.90 -12.82
N PHE A 20 1.18 -2.55 -14.03
CA PHE A 20 0.98 -3.39 -15.20
C PHE A 20 2.19 -3.39 -16.13
N ASN A 21 2.36 -4.48 -16.88
CA ASN A 21 3.45 -4.70 -17.82
C ASN A 21 2.97 -4.69 -19.29
N GLU A 22 3.92 -4.84 -20.21
CA GLU A 22 3.65 -4.89 -21.65
C GLU A 22 2.94 -6.19 -22.08
N LEU A 23 2.97 -7.24 -21.26
CA LEU A 23 2.25 -8.50 -21.47
C LEU A 23 0.78 -8.43 -21.06
N LYS A 24 0.31 -7.24 -20.65
CA LYS A 24 -1.05 -7.00 -20.15
C LYS A 24 -1.38 -7.69 -18.81
N GLU A 25 -0.37 -8.14 -18.09
CA GLU A 25 -0.55 -8.59 -16.71
C GLU A 25 -0.56 -7.38 -15.77
N ALA A 26 -1.40 -7.42 -14.73
CA ALA A 26 -1.53 -6.34 -13.76
C ALA A 26 -1.68 -6.85 -12.33
N ILE A 27 -1.18 -6.08 -11.36
CA ILE A 27 -1.36 -6.26 -9.92
C ILE A 27 -2.15 -5.06 -9.40
N ILE A 28 -3.14 -5.30 -8.53
CA ILE A 28 -3.80 -4.24 -7.77
C ILE A 28 -3.28 -4.24 -6.34
N ILE A 29 -2.91 -3.04 -5.85
CA ILE A 29 -2.39 -2.84 -4.50
C ILE A 29 -3.29 -1.83 -3.79
N ASP A 30 -3.70 -2.16 -2.57
CA ASP A 30 -4.58 -1.37 -1.72
C ASP A 30 -5.84 -0.89 -2.46
N PRO A 31 -6.77 -1.79 -2.85
CA PRO A 31 -8.00 -1.36 -3.51
C PRO A 31 -8.93 -0.66 -2.52
N GLY A 32 -8.75 0.65 -2.35
CA GLY A 32 -9.59 1.49 -1.49
C GLY A 32 -10.94 1.88 -2.10
N CYS A 33 -11.30 1.34 -3.27
CA CYS A 33 -12.54 1.68 -3.97
C CYS A 33 -13.78 1.28 -3.16
N TYR A 34 -14.41 2.28 -2.52
CA TYR A 34 -15.58 2.12 -1.68
C TYR A 34 -16.89 2.26 -2.46
N PHE A 35 -17.04 3.34 -3.22
CA PHE A 35 -18.25 3.64 -3.96
C PHE A 35 -18.37 2.81 -5.26
N ALA A 36 -19.60 2.60 -5.72
CA ALA A 36 -19.85 1.84 -6.96
C ALA A 36 -19.16 2.45 -8.17
N GLU A 37 -19.10 3.78 -8.25
CA GLU A 37 -18.45 4.52 -9.33
C GLU A 37 -16.92 4.34 -9.31
N GLU A 38 -16.32 4.17 -8.13
CA GLU A 38 -14.89 3.92 -7.97
C GLU A 38 -14.55 2.50 -8.43
N LYS A 39 -15.34 1.51 -8.02
CA LYS A 39 -15.24 0.12 -8.49
C LYS A 39 -15.39 0.03 -10.01
N GLN A 40 -16.35 0.76 -10.57
CA GLN A 40 -16.55 0.80 -12.03
C GLN A 40 -15.34 1.42 -12.74
N LYS A 41 -14.73 2.49 -12.21
CA LYS A 41 -13.51 3.09 -12.78
C LYS A 41 -12.34 2.09 -12.84
N VAL A 42 -12.14 1.30 -11.80
CA VAL A 42 -11.11 0.25 -11.79
C VAL A 42 -11.43 -0.81 -12.83
N LYS A 43 -12.67 -1.30 -12.86
CA LYS A 43 -13.11 -2.30 -13.81
C LYS A 43 -12.95 -1.82 -15.26
N ASP A 44 -13.44 -0.62 -15.57
CA ASP A 44 -13.31 -0.03 -16.90
C ASP A 44 -11.84 0.13 -17.31
N PHE A 45 -10.96 0.52 -16.38
CA PHE A 45 -9.53 0.62 -16.67
C PHE A 45 -8.92 -0.73 -17.03
N ILE A 46 -9.25 -1.79 -16.30
CA ILE A 46 -8.76 -3.16 -16.57
C ILE A 46 -9.29 -3.65 -17.91
N GLU A 47 -10.61 -3.60 -18.12
CA GLU A 47 -11.27 -4.17 -19.30
C GLU A 47 -10.92 -3.40 -20.59
N ASN A 48 -10.98 -2.06 -20.58
CA ASN A 48 -10.70 -1.24 -21.75
C ASN A 48 -9.25 -1.33 -22.24
N ASN A 49 -8.31 -1.65 -21.36
CA ASN A 49 -6.91 -1.86 -21.72
C ASN A 49 -6.57 -3.33 -21.97
N GLY A 50 -7.50 -4.25 -21.75
CA GLY A 50 -7.30 -5.68 -21.90
C GLY A 50 -6.27 -6.24 -20.91
N PHE A 51 -6.22 -5.69 -19.69
CA PHE A 51 -5.33 -6.20 -18.66
C PHE A 51 -5.90 -7.46 -18.01
N GLN A 52 -5.01 -8.40 -17.72
CA GLN A 52 -5.30 -9.53 -16.86
C GLN A 52 -4.80 -9.18 -15.44
N LEU A 53 -5.73 -8.97 -14.53
CA LEU A 53 -5.38 -8.82 -13.13
C LEU A 53 -4.95 -10.19 -12.58
N VAL A 54 -3.74 -10.28 -12.02
CA VAL A 54 -3.16 -11.56 -11.59
C VAL A 54 -2.92 -11.64 -10.08
N GLN A 55 -2.96 -10.51 -9.37
CA GLN A 55 -2.71 -10.49 -7.94
C GLN A 55 -3.41 -9.32 -7.24
N LEU A 56 -3.92 -9.58 -6.03
CA LEU A 56 -4.49 -8.62 -5.09
C LEU A 56 -3.59 -8.55 -3.85
N ILE A 57 -3.09 -7.36 -3.52
CA ILE A 57 -2.12 -7.20 -2.44
C ILE A 57 -2.50 -5.99 -1.57
N ASN A 58 -2.27 -6.07 -0.25
CA ASN A 58 -2.30 -4.91 0.62
C ASN A 58 -0.91 -4.58 1.18
N THR A 59 -0.58 -3.28 1.24
CA THR A 59 0.56 -2.77 2.00
C THR A 59 0.31 -2.92 3.49
N HIS A 60 -0.92 -2.65 3.91
CA HIS A 60 -1.44 -2.84 5.26
C HIS A 60 -2.99 -2.87 5.20
N CYS A 61 -3.64 -3.19 6.32
CA CYS A 61 -5.08 -3.47 6.32
C CYS A 61 -5.93 -2.45 7.10
N HIS A 62 -5.55 -1.17 7.15
CA HIS A 62 -6.47 -0.13 7.61
C HIS A 62 -7.66 -0.03 6.65
N LEU A 63 -8.79 0.41 7.18
CA LEU A 63 -10.10 0.33 6.54
C LEU A 63 -10.13 0.91 5.13
N ASP A 64 -9.52 2.06 4.93
CA ASP A 64 -9.49 2.78 3.66
C ASP A 64 -8.68 2.07 2.56
N HIS A 65 -7.73 1.23 2.92
CA HIS A 65 -6.93 0.42 1.99
C HIS A 65 -7.59 -0.92 1.60
N VAL A 66 -8.64 -1.33 2.33
CA VAL A 66 -9.25 -2.65 2.15
C VAL A 66 -10.70 -2.62 1.68
N PHE A 67 -11.28 -1.45 1.45
CA PHE A 67 -12.68 -1.30 1.05
C PHE A 67 -13.07 -2.12 -0.19
N GLY A 68 -12.16 -2.29 -1.13
CA GLY A 68 -12.38 -3.01 -2.36
C GLY A 68 -11.93 -4.46 -2.38
N ASN A 69 -11.27 -4.97 -1.33
CA ASN A 69 -10.70 -6.33 -1.32
C ASN A 69 -11.73 -7.40 -1.68
N LYS A 70 -12.87 -7.39 -1.00
CA LYS A 70 -13.96 -8.35 -1.27
C LYS A 70 -14.48 -8.23 -2.70
N TRP A 71 -14.67 -7.01 -3.18
CA TRP A 71 -15.14 -6.77 -4.55
C TRP A 71 -14.13 -7.27 -5.59
N VAL A 72 -12.82 -7.08 -5.38
CA VAL A 72 -11.77 -7.61 -6.27
C VAL A 72 -11.82 -9.15 -6.29
N TYR A 73 -11.91 -9.77 -5.11
CA TYR A 73 -12.02 -11.22 -5.00
C TYR A 73 -13.25 -11.77 -5.73
N GLU A 74 -14.44 -11.19 -5.51
CA GLU A 74 -15.69 -11.63 -6.13
C GLU A 74 -15.75 -11.36 -7.65
N THR A 75 -15.09 -10.29 -8.11
CA THR A 75 -15.14 -9.87 -9.52
C THR A 75 -14.07 -10.55 -10.37
N PHE A 76 -12.86 -10.71 -9.83
CA PHE A 76 -11.70 -11.19 -10.58
C PHE A 76 -11.16 -12.53 -10.08
N GLY A 77 -11.71 -13.08 -9.00
CA GLY A 77 -11.30 -14.38 -8.44
C GLY A 77 -9.92 -14.38 -7.78
N LEU A 78 -9.43 -13.20 -7.33
CA LEU A 78 -8.09 -13.06 -6.79
C LEU A 78 -8.09 -13.13 -5.27
N GLU A 79 -7.31 -14.03 -4.73
CA GLU A 79 -7.08 -14.16 -3.29
C GLU A 79 -6.10 -13.09 -2.78
N LEU A 80 -6.24 -12.69 -1.51
CA LEU A 80 -5.53 -11.57 -0.92
C LEU A 80 -4.14 -11.97 -0.41
N PHE A 81 -3.13 -11.17 -0.78
CA PHE A 81 -1.78 -11.22 -0.23
C PHE A 81 -1.53 -10.04 0.72
N LEU A 82 -1.00 -10.33 1.92
CA LEU A 82 -0.70 -9.36 2.96
C LEU A 82 0.40 -9.90 3.89
N HIS A 83 0.96 -9.06 4.75
CA HIS A 83 1.85 -9.54 5.81
C HIS A 83 1.04 -10.22 6.93
N PRO A 84 1.52 -11.33 7.56
CA PRO A 84 0.73 -12.07 8.56
C PRO A 84 0.26 -11.22 9.74
N ASN A 85 1.04 -10.22 10.18
CA ASN A 85 0.63 -9.33 11.26
C ASN A 85 -0.56 -8.42 10.89
N GLU A 86 -0.94 -8.32 9.62
CA GLU A 86 -2.08 -7.54 9.15
C GLU A 86 -3.41 -8.32 9.21
N GLU A 87 -3.39 -9.62 9.42
CA GLU A 87 -4.61 -10.42 9.56
C GLU A 87 -5.52 -9.89 10.68
N GLN A 88 -4.94 -9.52 11.82
CA GLN A 88 -5.71 -8.95 12.92
C GLN A 88 -6.27 -7.57 12.59
N VAL A 89 -5.53 -6.75 11.83
CA VAL A 89 -5.98 -5.43 11.39
C VAL A 89 -7.14 -5.56 10.39
N LEU A 90 -7.03 -6.50 9.44
CA LEU A 90 -8.10 -6.84 8.50
C LEU A 90 -9.36 -7.32 9.23
N ASN A 91 -9.21 -8.18 10.22
CA ASN A 91 -10.32 -8.67 11.04
C ASN A 91 -10.97 -7.56 11.88
N PHE A 92 -10.25 -6.49 12.19
CA PHE A 92 -10.76 -5.31 12.91
C PHE A 92 -11.42 -4.28 11.97
N ALA A 93 -11.23 -4.35 10.67
CA ALA A 93 -11.77 -3.39 9.69
C ALA A 93 -13.30 -3.17 9.80
N PRO A 94 -14.16 -4.18 10.04
CA PRO A 94 -15.59 -3.96 10.26
C PRO A 94 -15.89 -3.11 11.50
N GLN A 95 -15.08 -3.19 12.54
CA GLN A 95 -15.22 -2.35 13.72
C GLN A 95 -14.81 -0.90 13.41
N SER A 96 -13.74 -0.70 12.67
CA SER A 96 -13.33 0.62 12.18
C SER A 96 -14.40 1.26 11.32
N ALA A 97 -15.04 0.49 10.43
CA ALA A 97 -16.13 0.96 9.58
C ALA A 97 -17.34 1.45 10.42
N LYS A 98 -17.69 0.76 11.50
CA LYS A 98 -18.74 1.22 12.43
C LYS A 98 -18.37 2.56 13.08
N ILE A 99 -17.11 2.75 13.46
CA ILE A 99 -16.62 4.01 14.04
C ILE A 99 -16.73 5.15 13.01
N TRP A 100 -16.44 4.87 11.74
CA TRP A 100 -16.58 5.84 10.65
C TRP A 100 -18.04 6.04 10.20
N GLY A 101 -18.98 5.22 10.68
CA GLY A 101 -20.39 5.26 10.25
C GLY A 101 -20.59 4.78 8.81
N LEU A 102 -19.70 3.95 8.29
CA LEU A 102 -19.73 3.44 6.92
C LEU A 102 -20.17 1.98 6.89
N PRO A 103 -21.18 1.60 6.06
CA PRO A 103 -21.44 0.20 5.74
C PRO A 103 -20.21 -0.45 5.11
N PHE A 104 -19.79 -1.59 5.64
CA PHE A 104 -18.63 -2.31 5.12
C PHE A 104 -18.82 -3.82 5.24
N ASP A 105 -18.50 -4.51 4.17
CA ASP A 105 -18.52 -5.96 4.08
C ASP A 105 -17.08 -6.44 3.81
N ASN A 106 -16.49 -7.09 4.83
CA ASN A 106 -15.07 -7.43 4.83
C ASN A 106 -14.75 -8.57 3.85
N TYR A 107 -13.50 -8.64 3.45
CA TYR A 107 -12.94 -9.80 2.78
C TYR A 107 -12.89 -10.99 3.75
N GLU A 108 -13.37 -12.15 3.30
CA GLU A 108 -13.41 -13.41 4.05
C GLU A 108 -12.82 -14.59 3.25
N GLY A 109 -12.14 -14.30 2.14
CA GLY A 109 -11.49 -15.32 1.31
C GLY A 109 -10.17 -15.81 1.89
N PRO A 110 -9.46 -16.72 1.19
CA PRO A 110 -8.15 -17.21 1.58
C PRO A 110 -7.10 -16.09 1.67
N LEU A 111 -6.18 -16.20 2.61
CA LEU A 111 -5.07 -15.27 2.81
C LEU A 111 -3.75 -15.93 2.43
N HIS A 112 -2.91 -15.20 1.72
CA HIS A 112 -1.53 -15.56 1.41
C HIS A 112 -0.58 -14.56 2.09
N PHE A 113 0.50 -15.06 2.66
CA PHE A 113 1.38 -14.21 3.44
C PHE A 113 2.65 -13.85 2.68
N LEU A 114 3.03 -12.59 2.82
CA LEU A 114 4.28 -12.00 2.33
C LEU A 114 5.12 -11.56 3.51
N ASP A 115 6.43 -11.80 3.44
CA ASP A 115 7.37 -11.39 4.47
C ASP A 115 8.53 -10.60 3.86
N ASN A 116 9.36 -10.04 4.72
CA ASN A 116 10.52 -9.24 4.34
C ASN A 116 11.45 -10.00 3.39
N ASN A 117 11.86 -9.33 2.30
CA ASN A 117 12.66 -9.85 1.21
C ASN A 117 11.98 -10.85 0.26
N ASP A 118 10.70 -11.14 0.42
CA ASP A 118 9.96 -11.86 -0.62
C ASP A 118 9.97 -11.08 -1.93
N ILE A 119 9.83 -11.81 -3.03
CA ILE A 119 9.82 -11.23 -4.38
C ILE A 119 8.48 -11.52 -5.04
N ILE A 120 7.79 -10.45 -5.39
CA ILE A 120 6.58 -10.51 -6.22
C ILE A 120 7.00 -10.34 -7.67
N LYS A 121 6.55 -11.24 -8.54
CA LYS A 121 6.85 -11.20 -9.97
C LYS A 121 5.66 -10.78 -10.79
N LEU A 122 5.92 -9.92 -11.77
CA LEU A 122 4.96 -9.57 -12.82
C LEU A 122 5.68 -9.63 -14.18
N GLY A 123 5.58 -10.76 -14.88
CA GLY A 123 6.43 -11.08 -16.01
C GLY A 123 7.90 -11.14 -15.61
N ASP A 124 8.75 -10.34 -16.28
CA ASP A 124 10.18 -10.22 -15.99
C ASP A 124 10.53 -9.12 -14.97
N ASP A 125 9.53 -8.42 -14.46
CA ASP A 125 9.71 -7.38 -13.45
C ASP A 125 9.47 -7.95 -12.03
N GLU A 126 10.23 -7.43 -11.08
CA GLU A 126 10.23 -7.88 -9.70
C GLU A 126 9.96 -6.72 -8.75
N LEU A 127 9.18 -7.00 -7.71
CA LEU A 127 8.97 -6.11 -6.58
C LEU A 127 9.49 -6.80 -5.32
N LYS A 128 10.47 -6.20 -4.67
CA LYS A 128 10.98 -6.68 -3.40
C LYS A 128 10.10 -6.18 -2.26
N VAL A 129 9.66 -7.08 -1.40
CA VAL A 129 8.92 -6.74 -0.18
C VAL A 129 9.88 -6.22 0.88
N LEU A 130 9.59 -5.04 1.42
CA LEU A 130 10.31 -4.42 2.53
C LEU A 130 9.35 -4.30 3.72
N LEU A 131 9.63 -5.00 4.80
CA LEU A 131 8.83 -4.92 6.03
C LEU A 131 9.13 -3.60 6.75
N ALA A 132 8.12 -2.78 6.95
CA ALA A 132 8.22 -1.44 7.53
C ALA A 132 7.14 -1.16 8.58
N PRO A 133 7.12 -1.91 9.70
CA PRO A 133 6.11 -1.76 10.73
C PRO A 133 6.19 -0.41 11.45
N GLY A 134 5.06 -0.01 12.05
CA GLY A 134 4.98 1.16 12.92
C GLY A 134 3.75 2.02 12.68
N HIS A 135 3.31 2.22 11.45
CA HIS A 135 1.97 2.74 11.17
C HIS A 135 0.93 1.62 11.41
N SER A 136 1.16 0.46 10.85
CA SER A 136 0.47 -0.80 11.13
C SER A 136 1.51 -1.88 11.47
N PRO A 137 1.14 -2.94 12.23
CA PRO A 137 2.12 -3.91 12.72
C PRO A 137 2.78 -4.77 11.63
N GLY A 138 2.16 -4.87 10.47
CA GLY A 138 2.64 -5.62 9.32
C GLY A 138 2.78 -4.79 8.05
N SER A 139 2.92 -3.45 8.16
CA SER A 139 3.13 -2.61 6.98
C SER A 139 4.30 -3.11 6.14
N ILE A 140 4.05 -3.32 4.84
CA ILE A 140 5.06 -3.69 3.84
C ILE A 140 5.06 -2.71 2.69
N CYS A 141 6.24 -2.48 2.12
CA CYS A 141 6.44 -1.67 0.93
C CYS A 141 6.93 -2.55 -0.23
N PHE A 142 6.67 -2.13 -1.47
CA PHE A 142 7.03 -2.90 -2.67
C PHE A 142 8.02 -2.10 -3.51
N TYR A 143 9.29 -2.51 -3.49
CA TYR A 143 10.38 -1.81 -4.16
C TYR A 143 10.73 -2.46 -5.51
N ASN A 144 10.69 -1.66 -6.57
CA ASN A 144 11.24 -2.01 -7.88
C ASN A 144 12.60 -1.33 -8.07
N GLU A 145 13.69 -2.12 -7.99
CA GLU A 145 15.05 -1.62 -8.11
C GLU A 145 15.35 -1.10 -9.51
N LYS A 146 14.89 -1.83 -10.54
CA LYS A 146 15.18 -1.53 -11.95
C LYS A 146 14.62 -0.17 -12.39
N GLN A 147 13.44 0.18 -11.91
CA GLN A 147 12.74 1.44 -12.26
C GLN A 147 12.77 2.47 -11.15
N LYS A 148 13.43 2.16 -10.02
CA LYS A 148 13.66 3.07 -8.90
C LYS A 148 12.37 3.68 -8.36
N PHE A 149 11.42 2.83 -8.00
CA PHE A 149 10.24 3.26 -7.26
C PHE A 149 9.89 2.30 -6.13
N VAL A 150 9.18 2.81 -5.15
CA VAL A 150 8.61 2.03 -4.06
C VAL A 150 7.14 2.44 -3.84
N ILE A 151 6.24 1.45 -3.77
CA ILE A 151 4.88 1.65 -3.25
C ILE A 151 4.99 1.55 -1.74
N GLY A 152 4.76 2.66 -1.06
CA GLY A 152 5.12 2.81 0.36
C GLY A 152 3.98 2.58 1.34
N GLY A 153 2.72 2.50 0.86
CA GLY A 153 1.58 2.55 1.78
C GLY A 153 1.69 3.77 2.71
N ASP A 154 1.31 3.60 3.96
CA ASP A 154 1.28 4.68 4.95
C ASP A 154 2.55 4.75 5.81
N VAL A 155 3.71 4.50 5.20
CA VAL A 155 5.00 4.56 5.91
C VAL A 155 5.64 5.93 5.78
N LEU A 156 5.82 6.44 4.55
CA LEU A 156 6.51 7.69 4.26
C LEU A 156 5.72 8.53 3.28
N PHE A 157 5.40 9.75 3.68
CA PHE A 157 4.70 10.75 2.87
C PHE A 157 5.60 11.93 2.55
N ARG A 158 5.17 12.76 1.61
CA ARG A 158 5.84 14.03 1.34
C ARG A 158 5.81 14.93 2.58
N GLU A 159 6.99 15.19 3.15
CA GLU A 159 7.22 16.00 4.36
C GLU A 159 6.44 15.48 5.60
N SER A 160 6.04 14.20 5.59
CA SER A 160 5.30 13.58 6.69
C SER A 160 5.60 12.08 6.79
N ILE A 161 5.03 11.45 7.80
CA ILE A 161 5.07 10.00 8.03
C ILE A 161 3.69 9.50 8.42
N GLY A 162 3.46 8.20 8.36
CA GLY A 162 2.23 7.58 8.82
C GLY A 162 1.93 7.89 10.28
N ARG A 163 0.64 8.02 10.62
CA ARG A 163 0.21 8.14 12.01
C ARG A 163 0.49 6.84 12.77
N THR A 164 0.69 6.96 14.07
CA THR A 164 1.06 5.81 14.92
C THR A 164 0.21 5.71 16.19
N ASP A 165 -0.90 6.41 16.22
CA ASP A 165 -1.84 6.49 17.35
C ASP A 165 -3.03 5.53 17.21
N LEU A 166 -3.09 4.75 16.14
CA LEU A 166 -4.09 3.69 15.95
C LEU A 166 -3.66 2.39 16.65
N PRO A 167 -4.59 1.46 16.93
CA PRO A 167 -4.24 0.16 17.51
C PRO A 167 -3.19 -0.57 16.69
N GLY A 168 -2.11 -1.00 17.35
CA GLY A 168 -0.94 -1.63 16.70
C GLY A 168 0.12 -0.65 16.21
N GLY A 169 -0.15 0.67 16.25
CA GLY A 169 0.81 1.69 15.87
C GLY A 169 1.97 1.84 16.87
N ASN A 170 3.17 2.17 16.36
CA ASN A 170 4.38 2.37 17.16
C ASN A 170 5.29 3.39 16.47
N HIS A 171 5.38 4.58 17.05
CA HIS A 171 6.15 5.68 16.47
C HIS A 171 7.65 5.37 16.33
N SER A 172 8.26 4.78 17.36
CA SER A 172 9.67 4.44 17.31
C SER A 172 9.99 3.39 16.25
N ALA A 173 9.12 2.38 16.14
CA ALA A 173 9.24 1.35 15.11
C ALA A 173 9.09 1.95 13.70
N LEU A 174 8.16 2.89 13.48
CA LEU A 174 7.99 3.54 12.19
C LEU A 174 9.25 4.33 11.78
N LEU A 175 9.80 5.13 12.70
CA LEU A 175 11.04 5.88 12.45
C LEU A 175 12.21 4.95 12.13
N GLU A 176 12.32 3.83 12.85
CA GLU A 176 13.33 2.81 12.60
C GLU A 176 13.14 2.15 11.24
N SER A 177 11.92 1.75 10.89
CA SER A 177 11.57 1.17 9.59
C SER A 177 11.95 2.09 8.44
N ILE A 178 11.61 3.39 8.53
CA ILE A 178 11.97 4.35 7.49
C ILE A 178 13.49 4.44 7.34
N ARG A 179 14.23 4.52 8.44
CA ARG A 179 15.70 4.64 8.39
C ARG A 179 16.39 3.37 7.90
N GLN A 180 15.92 2.19 8.32
CA GLN A 180 16.57 0.91 8.04
C GLN A 180 16.11 0.25 6.74
N GLN A 181 14.94 0.62 6.20
CA GLN A 181 14.43 0.08 4.96
C GLN A 181 14.42 1.13 3.84
N LEU A 182 13.69 2.23 4.02
CA LEU A 182 13.48 3.18 2.93
C LEU A 182 14.69 4.08 2.70
N PHE A 183 15.35 4.56 3.75
CA PHE A 183 16.51 5.44 3.61
C PHE A 183 17.80 4.74 3.19
N LEU A 184 17.81 3.40 3.12
CA LEU A 184 18.88 2.65 2.49
C LEU A 184 18.74 2.60 0.96
N LEU A 185 17.55 2.94 0.42
CA LEU A 185 17.33 3.02 -1.01
C LEU A 185 18.06 4.25 -1.60
N PRO A 186 18.40 4.21 -2.91
CA PRO A 186 18.98 5.36 -3.61
C PRO A 186 18.09 6.61 -3.52
N ASP A 187 18.71 7.77 -3.51
CA ASP A 187 18.02 9.06 -3.33
C ASP A 187 17.04 9.40 -4.48
N ASP A 188 17.26 8.84 -5.65
CA ASP A 188 16.41 9.02 -6.84
C ASP A 188 15.23 8.04 -6.91
N VAL A 189 15.02 7.21 -5.89
CA VAL A 189 13.85 6.32 -5.80
C VAL A 189 12.61 7.16 -5.53
N THR A 190 11.60 7.02 -6.41
CA THR A 190 10.28 7.63 -6.24
C THR A 190 9.48 6.83 -5.20
N VAL A 191 8.89 7.52 -4.23
CA VAL A 191 7.97 6.96 -3.24
C VAL A 191 6.54 7.27 -3.67
N TYR A 192 5.74 6.23 -3.83
CA TYR A 192 4.30 6.30 -4.07
C TYR A 192 3.58 5.97 -2.75
N PRO A 193 3.06 6.96 -2.03
CA PRO A 193 2.46 6.78 -0.70
C PRO A 193 1.00 6.35 -0.76
N GLY A 194 0.47 5.83 0.34
CA GLY A 194 -0.95 5.49 0.46
C GLY A 194 -1.89 6.71 0.37
N HIS A 195 -1.39 7.92 0.66
CA HIS A 195 -2.15 9.16 0.54
C HIS A 195 -1.29 10.30 -0.01
N GLY A 196 -1.94 11.22 -0.74
CA GLY A 196 -1.31 12.45 -1.22
C GLY A 196 -0.35 12.23 -2.40
N GLU A 197 0.59 13.15 -2.55
CA GLU A 197 1.52 13.20 -3.68
C GLU A 197 2.73 12.29 -3.49
N SER A 198 3.30 11.83 -4.60
CA SER A 198 4.58 11.13 -4.61
C SER A 198 5.73 12.05 -4.18
N THR A 199 6.78 11.44 -3.64
CA THR A 199 8.02 12.12 -3.25
C THR A 199 9.24 11.29 -3.68
N THR A 200 10.43 11.62 -3.21
CA THR A 200 11.64 10.82 -3.41
C THR A 200 12.37 10.58 -2.10
N ILE A 201 13.10 9.49 -2.03
CA ILE A 201 13.92 9.16 -0.86
C ILE A 201 14.88 10.30 -0.51
N GLY A 202 15.57 10.86 -1.50
CA GLY A 202 16.50 11.98 -1.28
C GLY A 202 15.82 13.26 -0.80
N TYR A 203 14.62 13.54 -1.28
CA TYR A 203 13.83 14.68 -0.80
C TYR A 203 13.47 14.51 0.68
N GLU A 204 12.96 13.34 1.06
CA GLU A 204 12.54 13.09 2.44
C GLU A 204 13.71 13.02 3.43
N LYS A 205 14.86 12.45 3.03
CA LYS A 205 16.09 12.53 3.83
C LYS A 205 16.48 13.98 4.18
N LYS A 206 16.23 14.90 3.26
CA LYS A 206 16.64 16.30 3.40
C LYS A 206 15.60 17.18 4.09
N TYR A 207 14.32 17.00 3.77
CA TYR A 207 13.29 17.97 4.11
C TYR A 207 12.24 17.46 5.10
N ASN A 208 12.08 16.13 5.29
CA ASN A 208 11.06 15.60 6.16
C ASN A 208 11.28 16.04 7.63
N PRO A 209 10.34 16.77 8.24
CA PRO A 209 10.52 17.31 9.59
C PRO A 209 10.54 16.24 10.68
N PHE A 210 9.94 15.07 10.46
CA PHE A 210 9.89 13.96 11.41
C PHE A 210 11.18 13.14 11.44
N LEU A 211 12.03 13.26 10.42
CA LEU A 211 13.18 12.38 10.18
C LEU A 211 14.52 13.11 10.32
N LYS A 212 14.51 14.42 10.51
CA LYS A 212 15.74 15.20 10.77
C LYS A 212 16.36 14.76 12.10
N ASN A 213 17.66 14.46 12.07
CA ASN A 213 18.43 14.17 13.27
C ASN A 213 18.35 15.38 14.21
N GLY A 214 17.69 15.22 15.35
CA GLY A 214 17.66 16.24 16.40
C GLY A 214 16.33 16.92 16.69
N SER A 215 15.21 16.55 16.10
CA SER A 215 13.91 17.01 16.58
C SER A 215 13.45 16.15 17.75
N PHE A 216 13.81 16.60 18.83
CA PHE A 216 13.45 16.53 20.21
C PHE A 216 11.95 16.62 20.43
N PHE A 217 11.38 15.58 21.04
CA PHE A 217 10.48 15.82 22.15
C PHE A 217 11.14 15.17 23.38
N SER A 218 11.85 15.98 24.15
CA SER A 218 12.21 15.71 25.53
C SER A 218 10.96 15.84 26.41
#